data_bf55c5d7b9aa3660ec7b9b2d4ea77449
#
_entry.id   bf55c5d7b9aa3660ec7b9b2d4ea77449
#
_cell.length_a   1.000
_cell.length_b   1.000
_cell.length_c   1.000
_cell.angle_alpha   90.00
_cell.angle_beta   90.00
_cell.angle_gamma   90.00
#
_symmetry.space_group_name_H-M   'P 1'
#
loop_
_entity.id
_entity.type
_entity.pdbx_description
1 polymer ?
#
loop_
_entity_poly.entity_id
_entity_poly.type
_entity_poly.pdbx_seq_one_letter_code
_entity_poly.pdbx_strand_id
1 'polypeptide(L)'
;MNDPLIYVLLVAVIISLLLHEVSDAMIILVVVTVNAVVGVIQEGKAQKALEALKGLTIPKAIVKREGRKREVLSSELVVGDIVYLDAGRQIPADLRLLETVSMKVEESALTGESLPVEKDALFQANQTCPVGDRKNMAYMSTVVTYGRGTGIVTAVGMDTEIGKIAAMIDEAPQELTPLQKRLGDLGKLLSIVAVVLCAALFAIAVIQKRDIADMLITAISLAVAAVPEGLPAVVTIVLALSVSKMVKVHTIVRKLPSVETLGAVGVVCSDKTGTLTQNKMSVTACYVDQHMCDAGEADARKNREFLECCVLCNDAAVSETERIGDPTELALVDFAEAHHLNRKELQTDMPRIDEVSFDSKRKMMTTLHQSRHGKISYTKGAADRVISKCTHILINQKRIPLTDIHKRQIMIAMEEMSAQALRVLAIAMCPNVTMPKEEGLTFLGLTGMIDPARPEAKEAVRTFREASVDTIMITGDHVDTAFAIAKQLGIANKMSECMTGEELERLSAGELQRKLRQTKVFARVAPEHKV
;
A
#
# COMPACT_ATOMS: atom_id res chain seq x y z
N MET A 1 -30.09 13.60 9.74
CA MET A 1 -31.27 14.18 10.42
C MET A 1 -31.72 13.38 11.66
N ASN A 2 -30.88 12.61 12.28
CA ASN A 2 -31.20 11.88 13.54
C ASN A 2 -30.67 12.67 14.77
N ASP A 3 -30.99 13.94 14.86
CA ASP A 3 -30.60 14.78 16.01
C ASP A 3 -31.76 14.78 17.04
N PRO A 4 -31.52 14.33 18.28
CA PRO A 4 -32.53 14.34 19.35
C PRO A 4 -33.13 15.70 19.59
N LEU A 5 -32.36 16.79 19.34
CA LEU A 5 -32.81 18.16 19.50
C LEU A 5 -33.93 18.56 18.51
N ILE A 6 -33.84 18.07 17.26
CA ILE A 6 -34.88 18.31 16.25
C ILE A 6 -36.20 17.68 16.67
N TYR A 7 -36.18 16.51 17.29
CA TYR A 7 -37.42 15.89 17.79
C TYR A 7 -38.06 16.68 18.94
N VAL A 8 -37.24 17.24 19.83
CA VAL A 8 -37.75 18.11 20.91
C VAL A 8 -38.42 19.35 20.31
N LEU A 9 -37.81 19.99 19.32
CA LEU A 9 -38.36 21.15 18.64
C LEU A 9 -39.66 20.83 17.88
N LEU A 10 -39.77 19.68 17.21
CA LEU A 10 -40.97 19.22 16.54
C LEU A 10 -42.13 18.98 17.54
N VAL A 11 -41.83 18.39 18.70
CA VAL A 11 -42.81 18.21 19.78
C VAL A 11 -43.27 19.56 20.30
N ALA A 12 -42.34 20.52 20.46
CA ALA A 12 -42.68 21.89 20.88
C ALA A 12 -43.63 22.57 19.88
N VAL A 13 -43.38 22.43 18.54
CA VAL A 13 -44.29 22.94 17.50
C VAL A 13 -45.70 22.37 17.64
N ILE A 14 -45.83 21.06 17.87
CA ILE A 14 -47.11 20.38 18.01
C ILE A 14 -47.85 20.92 19.25
N ILE A 15 -47.17 21.08 20.36
CA ILE A 15 -47.76 21.59 21.60
C ILE A 15 -48.20 23.04 21.45
N SER A 16 -47.38 23.91 20.85
CA SER A 16 -47.75 25.33 20.58
C SER A 16 -48.96 25.45 19.66
N LEU A 17 -49.08 24.58 18.66
CA LEU A 17 -50.30 24.53 17.81
C LEU A 17 -51.53 24.08 18.57
N LEU A 18 -51.44 23.10 19.46
CA LEU A 18 -52.55 22.63 20.30
C LEU A 18 -53.03 23.70 21.28
N LEU A 19 -52.13 24.58 21.72
CA LEU A 19 -52.42 25.72 22.60
C LEU A 19 -52.88 26.96 21.83
N HIS A 20 -53.03 26.88 20.50
CA HIS A 20 -53.43 27.98 19.60
C HIS A 20 -52.39 29.13 19.49
N GLU A 21 -51.14 28.91 19.93
CA GLU A 21 -50.03 29.85 19.79
C GLU A 21 -49.34 29.68 18.43
N VAL A 22 -50.05 30.11 17.36
CA VAL A 22 -49.57 29.92 15.98
C VAL A 22 -48.28 30.68 15.69
N SER A 23 -48.08 31.83 16.34
CA SER A 23 -46.88 32.67 16.17
C SER A 23 -45.61 31.93 16.60
N ASP A 24 -45.63 31.32 17.77
CA ASP A 24 -44.47 30.60 18.33
C ASP A 24 -44.18 29.33 17.53
N ALA A 25 -45.23 28.57 17.17
CA ALA A 25 -45.09 27.43 16.29
C ALA A 25 -44.43 27.76 14.94
N MET A 26 -44.82 28.92 14.34
CA MET A 26 -44.24 29.40 13.08
C MET A 26 -42.77 29.78 13.23
N ILE A 27 -42.38 30.44 14.31
CA ILE A 27 -41.00 30.84 14.57
C ILE A 27 -40.11 29.57 14.69
N ILE A 28 -40.53 28.60 15.50
CA ILE A 28 -39.78 27.35 15.68
C ILE A 28 -39.66 26.59 14.35
N LEU A 29 -40.72 26.51 13.55
CA LEU A 29 -40.73 25.85 12.25
C LEU A 29 -39.77 26.52 11.26
N VAL A 30 -39.74 27.87 11.23
CA VAL A 30 -38.80 28.63 10.38
C VAL A 30 -37.37 28.33 10.78
N VAL A 31 -37.03 28.33 12.07
CA VAL A 31 -35.68 28.02 12.56
C VAL A 31 -35.25 26.60 12.17
N VAL A 32 -36.10 25.60 12.39
CA VAL A 32 -35.83 24.21 11.99
C VAL A 32 -35.61 24.08 10.49
N THR A 33 -36.44 24.79 9.68
CA THR A 33 -36.33 24.76 8.22
C THR A 33 -35.05 25.43 7.74
N VAL A 34 -34.66 26.57 8.29
CA VAL A 34 -33.43 27.28 7.95
C VAL A 34 -32.21 26.40 8.29
N ASN A 35 -32.17 25.79 9.46
CA ASN A 35 -31.09 24.89 9.85
C ASN A 35 -30.97 23.68 8.91
N ALA A 36 -32.08 23.07 8.52
CA ALA A 36 -32.10 21.95 7.57
C ALA A 36 -31.58 22.38 6.17
N VAL A 37 -32.00 23.53 5.66
CA VAL A 37 -31.56 24.06 4.37
C VAL A 37 -30.08 24.42 4.38
N VAL A 38 -29.57 25.04 5.44
CA VAL A 38 -28.15 25.36 5.59
C VAL A 38 -27.32 24.08 5.62
N GLY A 39 -27.75 23.06 6.36
CA GLY A 39 -27.07 21.74 6.41
C GLY A 39 -26.98 21.08 5.02
N VAL A 40 -28.06 21.01 4.27
CA VAL A 40 -28.11 20.45 2.92
C VAL A 40 -27.22 21.21 1.93
N ILE A 41 -27.25 22.56 1.97
CA ILE A 41 -26.40 23.38 1.09
C ILE A 41 -24.92 23.19 1.37
N GLN A 42 -24.53 23.06 2.64
CA GLN A 42 -23.13 22.87 3.05
C GLN A 42 -22.62 21.50 2.62
N GLU A 43 -23.42 20.44 2.82
CA GLU A 43 -23.07 19.07 2.42
C GLU A 43 -22.98 18.96 0.89
N GLY A 44 -23.90 19.56 0.15
CA GLY A 44 -23.89 19.56 -1.32
C GLY A 44 -22.70 20.31 -1.94
N LYS A 45 -22.20 21.39 -1.32
CA LYS A 45 -20.99 22.09 -1.77
C LYS A 45 -19.73 21.27 -1.56
N ALA A 46 -19.62 20.53 -0.45
CA ALA A 46 -18.50 19.64 -0.18
C ALA A 46 -18.44 18.48 -1.19
N GLN A 47 -19.60 17.90 -1.52
CA GLN A 47 -19.72 16.78 -2.46
C GLN A 47 -19.37 17.18 -3.91
N LYS A 48 -19.82 18.35 -4.38
CA LYS A 48 -19.47 18.86 -5.72
C LYS A 48 -17.99 19.17 -5.91
N ALA A 49 -17.30 19.65 -4.88
CA ALA A 49 -15.86 19.87 -4.94
C ALA A 49 -15.07 18.56 -5.10
N LEU A 50 -15.59 17.46 -4.55
CA LEU A 50 -15.03 16.10 -4.66
C LEU A 50 -15.26 15.47 -6.05
N GLU A 51 -16.43 15.67 -6.65
CA GLU A 51 -16.74 15.14 -7.99
C GLU A 51 -15.86 15.77 -9.07
N ALA A 52 -15.52 17.05 -8.96
CA ALA A 52 -14.66 17.74 -9.92
C ALA A 52 -13.22 17.14 -9.96
N LEU A 53 -12.76 16.47 -8.91
CA LEU A 53 -11.44 15.83 -8.85
C LEU A 53 -11.44 14.40 -9.41
N LYS A 54 -12.57 13.72 -9.49
CA LYS A 54 -12.69 12.34 -9.98
C LYS A 54 -12.56 12.22 -11.51
N GLY A 55 -12.73 13.29 -12.27
CA GLY A 55 -12.79 13.28 -13.74
C GLY A 55 -11.43 13.29 -14.47
N LEU A 56 -10.30 13.34 -13.78
CA LEU A 56 -9.01 13.72 -14.40
C LEU A 56 -8.21 12.57 -15.04
N THR A 57 -8.56 11.28 -14.85
CA THR A 57 -7.79 10.19 -15.47
C THR A 57 -8.62 8.92 -15.62
N ILE A 58 -9.33 8.77 -16.74
CA ILE A 58 -9.96 7.50 -17.11
C ILE A 58 -8.98 6.74 -18.00
N PRO A 59 -8.47 5.55 -17.58
CA PRO A 59 -7.57 4.74 -18.41
C PRO A 59 -8.24 4.31 -19.72
N LYS A 60 -7.43 4.10 -20.76
CA LYS A 60 -7.88 3.58 -22.06
C LYS A 60 -7.43 2.13 -22.25
N ALA A 61 -8.25 1.34 -22.92
CA ALA A 61 -8.00 -0.06 -23.22
C ALA A 61 -8.01 -0.31 -24.74
N ILE A 62 -7.17 -1.24 -25.20
CA ILE A 62 -7.22 -1.73 -26.58
C ILE A 62 -8.03 -3.03 -26.59
N VAL A 63 -9.17 -3.01 -27.25
CA VAL A 63 -10.08 -4.16 -27.37
C VAL A 63 -10.19 -4.67 -28.79
N LYS A 64 -10.59 -5.94 -28.94
CA LYS A 64 -10.96 -6.53 -30.22
C LYS A 64 -12.49 -6.61 -30.32
N ARG A 65 -13.10 -5.73 -31.11
CA ARG A 65 -14.53 -5.74 -31.41
C ARG A 65 -14.73 -5.86 -32.93
N GLU A 66 -15.65 -6.67 -33.37
CA GLU A 66 -15.94 -6.90 -34.83
C GLU A 66 -14.68 -7.28 -35.62
N GLY A 67 -13.77 -8.04 -35.03
CA GLY A 67 -12.52 -8.47 -35.69
C GLY A 67 -11.42 -7.38 -35.77
N ARG A 68 -11.67 -6.14 -35.35
CA ARG A 68 -10.73 -5.02 -35.42
C ARG A 68 -10.28 -4.57 -34.03
N LYS A 69 -9.02 -4.12 -33.94
CA LYS A 69 -8.51 -3.47 -32.72
C LYS A 69 -9.07 -2.04 -32.64
N ARG A 70 -9.64 -1.68 -31.49
CA ARG A 70 -10.14 -0.33 -31.18
C ARG A 70 -9.66 0.10 -29.81
N GLU A 71 -9.36 1.38 -29.65
CA GLU A 71 -9.12 1.98 -28.34
C GLU A 71 -10.46 2.49 -27.78
N VAL A 72 -10.78 2.07 -26.56
CA VAL A 72 -11.99 2.46 -25.83
C VAL A 72 -11.62 2.96 -24.43
N LEU A 73 -12.51 3.71 -23.78
CA LEU A 73 -12.35 4.06 -22.38
C LEU A 73 -12.57 2.81 -21.50
N SER A 74 -11.86 2.69 -20.40
CA SER A 74 -12.04 1.55 -19.48
C SER A 74 -13.47 1.44 -18.93
N SER A 75 -14.18 2.58 -18.84
CA SER A 75 -15.60 2.63 -18.47
C SER A 75 -16.57 2.04 -19.50
N GLU A 76 -16.12 1.83 -20.73
CA GLU A 76 -16.93 1.26 -21.83
C GLU A 76 -16.71 -0.25 -22.01
N LEU A 77 -15.86 -0.86 -21.15
CA LEU A 77 -15.60 -2.28 -21.17
C LEU A 77 -16.80 -3.06 -20.65
N VAL A 78 -17.06 -4.20 -21.28
CA VAL A 78 -18.08 -5.16 -20.87
C VAL A 78 -17.49 -6.55 -20.72
N VAL A 79 -18.11 -7.38 -19.89
CA VAL A 79 -17.73 -8.79 -19.73
C VAL A 79 -17.81 -9.47 -21.10
N GLY A 80 -16.74 -10.19 -21.48
CA GLY A 80 -16.59 -10.84 -22.77
C GLY A 80 -15.75 -10.07 -23.79
N ASP A 81 -15.40 -8.80 -23.54
CA ASP A 81 -14.45 -8.07 -24.40
C ASP A 81 -13.06 -8.74 -24.36
N ILE A 82 -12.39 -8.77 -25.51
CA ILE A 82 -11.01 -9.24 -25.61
C ILE A 82 -10.08 -8.04 -25.57
N VAL A 83 -9.22 -7.99 -24.54
CA VAL A 83 -8.28 -6.89 -24.26
C VAL A 83 -6.86 -7.31 -24.60
N TYR A 84 -6.10 -6.43 -25.27
CA TYR A 84 -4.68 -6.58 -25.53
C TYR A 84 -3.87 -5.84 -24.46
N LEU A 85 -2.90 -6.52 -23.91
CA LEU A 85 -2.03 -6.04 -22.84
C LEU A 85 -0.57 -6.02 -23.32
N ASP A 86 0.06 -4.87 -23.21
CA ASP A 86 1.48 -4.65 -23.50
C ASP A 86 2.18 -4.07 -22.27
N ALA A 87 3.51 -4.25 -22.17
CA ALA A 87 4.31 -3.66 -21.09
C ALA A 87 4.10 -2.14 -20.98
N GLY A 88 4.01 -1.66 -19.75
CA GLY A 88 3.73 -0.26 -19.41
C GLY A 88 2.23 0.08 -19.34
N ARG A 89 1.32 -0.82 -19.70
CA ARG A 89 -0.13 -0.56 -19.64
C ARG A 89 -0.72 -0.99 -18.32
N GLN A 90 -1.64 -0.16 -17.82
CA GLN A 90 -2.50 -0.51 -16.72
C GLN A 90 -3.62 -1.46 -17.20
N ILE A 91 -3.90 -2.49 -16.41
CA ILE A 91 -4.97 -3.45 -16.67
C ILE A 91 -6.31 -2.80 -16.35
N PRO A 92 -7.25 -2.73 -17.33
CA PRO A 92 -8.44 -1.89 -17.20
C PRO A 92 -9.64 -2.57 -16.53
N ALA A 93 -9.63 -3.89 -16.39
CA ALA A 93 -10.69 -4.72 -15.81
C ALA A 93 -10.09 -6.05 -15.32
N ASP A 94 -10.84 -6.89 -14.64
CA ASP A 94 -10.38 -8.25 -14.34
C ASP A 94 -10.48 -9.13 -15.57
N LEU A 95 -9.37 -9.77 -15.94
CA LEU A 95 -9.21 -10.52 -17.17
C LEU A 95 -8.80 -11.97 -16.90
N ARG A 96 -9.43 -12.92 -17.57
CA ARG A 96 -8.91 -14.27 -17.75
C ARG A 96 -7.94 -14.26 -18.93
N LEU A 97 -6.68 -14.56 -18.68
CA LEU A 97 -5.64 -14.58 -19.72
C LEU A 97 -5.88 -15.73 -20.70
N LEU A 98 -5.86 -15.43 -22.00
CA LEU A 98 -6.01 -16.36 -23.10
C LEU A 98 -4.64 -16.73 -23.68
N GLU A 99 -3.76 -15.74 -23.82
CA GLU A 99 -2.40 -15.88 -24.32
C GLU A 99 -1.46 -14.99 -23.49
N THR A 100 -0.27 -15.49 -23.21
CA THR A 100 0.80 -14.76 -22.52
C THR A 100 2.13 -15.03 -23.20
N VAL A 101 2.96 -14.01 -23.37
CA VAL A 101 4.33 -14.12 -23.85
C VAL A 101 5.24 -13.43 -22.84
N SER A 102 5.87 -14.23 -21.98
CA SER A 102 6.76 -13.76 -20.89
C SER A 102 6.15 -12.61 -20.07
N MET A 103 4.82 -12.64 -19.87
CA MET A 103 4.09 -11.55 -19.25
C MET A 103 4.33 -11.54 -17.74
N LYS A 104 4.74 -10.37 -17.22
CA LYS A 104 4.83 -10.11 -15.78
C LYS A 104 3.97 -8.91 -15.42
N VAL A 105 3.27 -9.02 -14.29
CA VAL A 105 2.33 -8.00 -13.80
C VAL A 105 2.68 -7.60 -12.39
N GLU A 106 2.75 -6.32 -12.10
CA GLU A 106 2.86 -5.77 -10.76
C GLU A 106 1.47 -5.71 -10.13
N GLU A 107 1.27 -6.51 -9.09
CA GLU A 107 0.00 -6.67 -8.38
C GLU A 107 0.06 -6.13 -6.95
N SER A 108 1.00 -5.26 -6.66
CA SER A 108 1.22 -4.70 -5.31
C SER A 108 -0.02 -4.03 -4.71
N ALA A 109 -0.89 -3.46 -5.54
CA ALA A 109 -2.16 -2.86 -5.11
C ALA A 109 -3.14 -3.88 -4.50
N LEU A 110 -3.03 -5.17 -4.89
CA LEU A 110 -3.88 -6.26 -4.41
C LEU A 110 -3.18 -7.18 -3.41
N THR A 111 -1.90 -7.47 -3.65
CA THR A 111 -1.14 -8.44 -2.85
C THR A 111 -0.24 -7.79 -1.80
N GLY A 112 0.09 -6.52 -1.95
CA GLY A 112 1.10 -5.81 -1.17
C GLY A 112 2.53 -6.19 -1.52
N GLU A 113 2.76 -7.11 -2.47
CA GLU A 113 4.09 -7.54 -2.90
C GLU A 113 4.56 -6.74 -4.12
N SER A 114 5.75 -6.15 -4.04
CA SER A 114 6.33 -5.31 -5.12
C SER A 114 6.98 -6.10 -6.25
N LEU A 115 7.13 -7.42 -6.10
CA LEU A 115 7.72 -8.24 -7.15
C LEU A 115 6.68 -8.58 -8.21
N PRO A 116 6.95 -8.30 -9.50
CA PRO A 116 6.04 -8.66 -10.55
C PRO A 116 5.81 -10.18 -10.61
N VAL A 117 4.54 -10.56 -10.69
CA VAL A 117 4.12 -11.96 -10.80
C VAL A 117 4.16 -12.39 -12.26
N GLU A 118 4.81 -13.52 -12.54
CA GLU A 118 4.80 -14.14 -13.86
C GLU A 118 3.42 -14.74 -14.15
N LYS A 119 2.84 -14.38 -15.30
CA LYS A 119 1.51 -14.82 -15.72
C LYS A 119 1.61 -15.93 -16.75
N ASP A 120 0.75 -16.94 -16.59
CA ASP A 120 0.66 -18.11 -17.47
C ASP A 120 -0.82 -18.40 -17.80
N ALA A 121 -1.19 -18.21 -19.06
CA ALA A 121 -2.54 -18.45 -19.56
C ALA A 121 -3.00 -19.92 -19.40
N LEU A 122 -2.05 -20.87 -19.40
CA LEU A 122 -2.32 -22.31 -19.28
C LEU A 122 -2.44 -22.77 -17.84
N PHE A 123 -2.08 -21.94 -16.87
CA PHE A 123 -2.19 -22.27 -15.43
C PHE A 123 -3.64 -22.58 -15.06
N GLN A 124 -3.83 -23.67 -14.31
CA GLN A 124 -5.14 -24.05 -13.74
C GLN A 124 -5.12 -23.79 -12.24
N ALA A 125 -5.85 -22.76 -11.83
CA ALA A 125 -6.03 -22.43 -10.41
C ALA A 125 -7.12 -23.33 -9.79
N ASN A 126 -6.90 -23.79 -8.55
CA ASN A 126 -7.93 -24.40 -7.74
C ASN A 126 -8.91 -23.34 -7.23
N GLN A 127 -10.14 -23.75 -6.84
CA GLN A 127 -11.18 -22.82 -6.34
C GLN A 127 -10.75 -22.03 -5.09
N THR A 128 -9.87 -22.60 -4.28
CA THR A 128 -9.32 -21.99 -3.05
C THR A 128 -8.03 -21.20 -3.27
N CYS A 129 -7.59 -21.01 -4.54
CA CYS A 129 -6.36 -20.31 -4.84
C CYS A 129 -6.47 -18.81 -4.50
N PRO A 130 -5.60 -18.27 -3.64
CA PRO A 130 -5.57 -16.84 -3.33
C PRO A 130 -5.41 -15.98 -4.60
N VAL A 131 -5.90 -14.74 -4.54
CA VAL A 131 -5.90 -13.81 -5.70
C VAL A 131 -4.49 -13.65 -6.28
N GLY A 132 -3.47 -13.45 -5.44
CA GLY A 132 -2.08 -13.26 -5.89
C GLY A 132 -1.43 -14.49 -6.55
N ASP A 133 -1.95 -15.69 -6.28
CA ASP A 133 -1.40 -16.94 -6.84
C ASP A 133 -2.11 -17.38 -8.15
N ARG A 134 -3.16 -16.68 -8.57
CA ARG A 134 -3.91 -16.98 -9.80
C ARG A 134 -3.14 -16.47 -11.04
N LYS A 135 -2.13 -17.21 -11.48
CA LYS A 135 -1.26 -16.84 -12.60
C LYS A 135 -2.00 -16.68 -13.96
N ASN A 136 -3.17 -17.24 -14.09
CA ASN A 136 -4.01 -17.18 -15.28
C ASN A 136 -4.97 -15.99 -15.31
N MET A 137 -4.92 -15.12 -14.30
CA MET A 137 -5.74 -13.92 -14.19
C MET A 137 -4.87 -12.67 -14.18
N ALA A 138 -5.43 -11.57 -14.63
CA ALA A 138 -4.86 -10.23 -14.52
C ALA A 138 -5.95 -9.28 -14.00
N TYR A 139 -5.62 -8.43 -13.06
CA TYR A 139 -6.59 -7.69 -12.26
C TYR A 139 -6.60 -6.19 -12.56
N MET A 140 -7.77 -5.58 -12.44
CA MET A 140 -7.94 -4.13 -12.59
C MET A 140 -6.97 -3.35 -11.69
N SER A 141 -6.46 -2.22 -12.19
CA SER A 141 -5.53 -1.30 -11.51
C SER A 141 -4.11 -1.82 -11.29
N THR A 142 -3.77 -3.01 -11.78
CA THR A 142 -2.40 -3.53 -11.83
C THR A 142 -1.69 -3.15 -13.13
N VAL A 143 -0.36 -3.27 -13.21
CA VAL A 143 0.43 -2.80 -14.36
C VAL A 143 1.24 -3.94 -14.97
N VAL A 144 1.20 -4.07 -16.30
CA VAL A 144 2.07 -4.99 -17.03
C VAL A 144 3.48 -4.43 -17.05
N THR A 145 4.42 -5.08 -16.36
CA THR A 145 5.83 -4.61 -16.26
C THR A 145 6.70 -5.20 -17.37
N TYR A 146 6.37 -6.37 -17.88
CA TYR A 146 7.13 -7.04 -18.94
C TYR A 146 6.24 -7.93 -19.81
N GLY A 147 6.65 -8.12 -21.07
CA GLY A 147 5.97 -9.01 -22.00
C GLY A 147 4.63 -8.47 -22.50
N ARG A 148 3.79 -9.37 -22.99
CA ARG A 148 2.47 -9.05 -23.54
C ARG A 148 1.49 -10.19 -23.30
N GLY A 149 0.20 -9.87 -23.36
CA GLY A 149 -0.85 -10.87 -23.23
C GLY A 149 -2.15 -10.44 -23.89
N THR A 150 -3.05 -11.38 -23.98
CA THR A 150 -4.43 -11.16 -24.40
C THR A 150 -5.34 -11.82 -23.37
N GLY A 151 -6.37 -11.11 -22.92
CA GLY A 151 -7.32 -11.61 -21.93
C GLY A 151 -8.75 -11.30 -22.31
N ILE A 152 -9.68 -12.09 -21.79
CA ILE A 152 -11.12 -11.84 -21.86
C ILE A 152 -11.59 -11.20 -20.55
N VAL A 153 -12.39 -10.15 -20.63
CA VAL A 153 -12.95 -9.46 -19.47
C VAL A 153 -13.92 -10.40 -18.72
N THR A 154 -13.67 -10.62 -17.46
CA THR A 154 -14.49 -11.46 -16.56
C THR A 154 -15.30 -10.65 -15.56
N ALA A 155 -14.78 -9.47 -15.13
CA ALA A 155 -15.49 -8.56 -14.25
C ALA A 155 -15.09 -7.11 -14.55
N VAL A 156 -16.02 -6.16 -14.32
CA VAL A 156 -15.83 -4.72 -14.54
C VAL A 156 -16.32 -3.91 -13.34
N GLY A 157 -15.77 -2.73 -13.13
CA GLY A 157 -16.20 -1.79 -12.08
C GLY A 157 -16.16 -2.40 -10.68
N MET A 158 -17.28 -2.34 -9.97
CA MET A 158 -17.40 -2.82 -8.58
C MET A 158 -17.36 -4.35 -8.44
N ASP A 159 -17.56 -5.10 -9.52
CA ASP A 159 -17.49 -6.57 -9.52
C ASP A 159 -16.05 -7.09 -9.62
N THR A 160 -15.06 -6.23 -9.91
CA THR A 160 -13.64 -6.58 -9.93
C THR A 160 -13.10 -6.81 -8.51
N GLU A 161 -11.96 -7.49 -8.37
CA GLU A 161 -11.35 -7.71 -7.05
C GLU A 161 -11.04 -6.38 -6.33
N ILE A 162 -10.54 -5.37 -7.05
CA ILE A 162 -10.33 -4.03 -6.47
C ILE A 162 -11.67 -3.34 -6.17
N GLY A 163 -12.70 -3.57 -6.97
CA GLY A 163 -14.05 -3.07 -6.74
C GLY A 163 -14.68 -3.64 -5.48
N LYS A 164 -14.51 -4.94 -5.21
CA LYS A 164 -14.96 -5.60 -3.98
C LYS A 164 -14.28 -4.99 -2.75
N ILE A 165 -12.96 -4.74 -2.82
CA ILE A 165 -12.22 -4.05 -1.73
C ILE A 165 -12.79 -2.65 -1.52
N ALA A 166 -13.05 -1.91 -2.60
CA ALA A 166 -13.65 -0.58 -2.52
C ALA A 166 -15.07 -0.62 -1.88
N ALA A 167 -15.89 -1.63 -2.20
CA ALA A 167 -17.19 -1.84 -1.60
C ALA A 167 -17.09 -2.12 -0.09
N MET A 168 -16.17 -3.02 0.32
CA MET A 168 -15.92 -3.31 1.75
C MET A 168 -15.52 -2.06 2.54
N ILE A 169 -14.72 -1.18 1.92
CA ILE A 169 -14.31 0.10 2.54
C ILE A 169 -15.50 1.07 2.66
N ASP A 170 -16.40 1.07 1.68
CA ASP A 170 -17.56 1.98 1.65
C ASP A 170 -18.70 1.48 2.57
N GLU A 171 -18.84 0.16 2.73
CA GLU A 171 -19.78 -0.49 3.64
C GLU A 171 -19.31 -0.47 5.10
N ALA A 172 -18.04 -0.21 5.36
CA ALA A 172 -17.52 -0.08 6.72
C ALA A 172 -18.30 1.02 7.46
N PRO A 173 -18.83 0.72 8.66
CA PRO A 173 -19.67 1.66 9.40
C PRO A 173 -18.91 2.96 9.62
N GLN A 174 -19.51 4.07 9.16
CA GLN A 174 -18.95 5.40 9.39
C GLN A 174 -19.05 5.70 10.88
N GLU A 175 -17.98 5.48 11.61
CA GLU A 175 -17.93 5.86 13.02
C GLU A 175 -18.01 7.40 13.16
N LEU A 176 -18.83 7.83 14.14
CA LEU A 176 -18.86 9.22 14.54
C LEU A 176 -17.49 9.66 15.05
N THR A 177 -17.06 10.86 14.66
CA THR A 177 -15.81 11.43 15.18
C THR A 177 -15.87 11.64 16.70
N PRO A 178 -14.72 11.71 17.40
CA PRO A 178 -14.69 11.99 18.84
C PRO A 178 -15.47 13.25 19.21
N LEU A 179 -15.38 14.31 18.38
CA LEU A 179 -16.12 15.54 18.59
C LEU A 179 -17.62 15.33 18.43
N GLN A 180 -18.05 14.62 17.37
CA GLN A 180 -19.47 14.30 17.17
C GLN A 180 -20.05 13.48 18.32
N LYS A 181 -19.30 12.48 18.85
CA LYS A 181 -19.72 11.72 20.03
C LYS A 181 -19.89 12.63 21.25
N ARG A 182 -18.89 13.49 21.55
CA ARG A 182 -18.93 14.44 22.68
C ARG A 182 -20.06 15.47 22.53
N LEU A 183 -20.29 15.99 21.33
CA LEU A 183 -21.40 16.92 21.06
C LEU A 183 -22.76 16.25 21.25
N GLY A 184 -22.91 15.00 20.80
CA GLY A 184 -24.10 14.20 21.04
C GLY A 184 -24.36 13.96 22.52
N ASP A 185 -23.32 13.66 23.31
CA ASP A 185 -23.43 13.47 24.75
C ASP A 185 -23.76 14.78 25.48
N LEU A 186 -23.14 15.90 25.07
CA LEU A 186 -23.48 17.23 25.58
C LEU A 186 -24.95 17.60 25.25
N GLY A 187 -25.39 17.33 24.00
CA GLY A 187 -26.79 17.55 23.60
C GLY A 187 -27.78 16.76 24.45
N LYS A 188 -27.49 15.48 24.73
CA LYS A 188 -28.31 14.64 25.62
C LYS A 188 -28.34 15.20 27.04
N LEU A 189 -27.19 15.60 27.60
CA LEU A 189 -27.10 16.18 28.93
C LEU A 189 -27.93 17.45 29.03
N LEU A 190 -27.78 18.38 28.07
CA LEU A 190 -28.55 19.63 28.04
C LEU A 190 -30.04 19.39 27.90
N SER A 191 -30.44 18.41 27.06
CA SER A 191 -31.85 18.03 26.93
C SER A 191 -32.43 17.51 28.24
N ILE A 192 -31.70 16.67 28.97
CA ILE A 192 -32.13 16.15 30.29
C ILE A 192 -32.26 17.31 31.29
N VAL A 193 -31.26 18.19 31.34
CA VAL A 193 -31.28 19.35 32.23
C VAL A 193 -32.49 20.28 31.91
N ALA A 194 -32.74 20.53 30.62
CA ALA A 194 -33.89 21.34 30.20
C ALA A 194 -35.22 20.72 30.63
N VAL A 195 -35.38 19.40 30.41
CA VAL A 195 -36.62 18.69 30.83
C VAL A 195 -36.79 18.75 32.36
N VAL A 196 -35.73 18.54 33.13
CA VAL A 196 -35.77 18.62 34.60
C VAL A 196 -36.16 20.03 35.07
N LEU A 197 -35.57 21.08 34.47
CA LEU A 197 -35.90 22.46 34.78
C LEU A 197 -37.35 22.79 34.43
N CYS A 198 -37.84 22.34 33.27
CA CYS A 198 -39.23 22.52 32.87
C CYS A 198 -40.18 21.82 33.84
N ALA A 199 -39.89 20.60 34.23
CA ALA A 199 -40.70 19.85 35.20
C ALA A 199 -40.71 20.54 36.58
N ALA A 200 -39.56 21.07 37.03
CA ALA A 200 -39.46 21.81 38.30
C ALA A 200 -40.26 23.10 38.24
N LEU A 201 -40.15 23.89 37.16
CA LEU A 201 -40.92 25.12 36.98
C LEU A 201 -42.42 24.84 36.94
N PHE A 202 -42.82 23.80 36.21
CA PHE A 202 -44.20 23.37 36.14
C PHE A 202 -44.74 22.96 37.53
N ALA A 203 -44.00 22.18 38.30
CA ALA A 203 -44.35 21.78 39.65
C ALA A 203 -44.52 23.02 40.60
N ILE A 204 -43.61 23.98 40.49
CA ILE A 204 -43.71 25.25 41.29
C ILE A 204 -44.95 26.03 40.89
N ALA A 205 -45.26 26.10 39.61
CA ALA A 205 -46.42 26.80 39.08
C ALA A 205 -47.75 26.19 39.58
N VAL A 206 -47.84 24.86 39.59
CA VAL A 206 -49.00 24.14 40.14
C VAL A 206 -49.15 24.41 41.63
N ILE A 207 -48.08 24.45 42.40
CA ILE A 207 -48.09 24.76 43.83
C ILE A 207 -48.58 26.22 44.04
N GLN A 208 -48.16 27.16 43.20
CA GLN A 208 -48.55 28.57 43.25
C GLN A 208 -49.95 28.86 42.70
N LYS A 209 -50.67 27.83 42.20
CA LYS A 209 -52.01 27.93 41.61
C LYS A 209 -52.05 28.91 40.42
N ARG A 210 -50.98 29.01 39.61
CA ARG A 210 -50.93 29.78 38.37
C ARG A 210 -51.68 29.05 37.24
N ASP A 211 -51.99 29.80 36.17
CA ASP A 211 -52.58 29.17 35.00
C ASP A 211 -51.62 28.12 34.40
N ILE A 212 -52.15 26.91 34.21
CA ILE A 212 -51.36 25.75 33.76
C ILE A 212 -50.93 25.94 32.30
N ALA A 213 -51.77 26.60 31.46
CA ALA A 213 -51.49 26.82 30.05
C ALA A 213 -50.31 27.81 29.88
N ASP A 214 -50.36 28.96 30.58
CA ASP A 214 -49.29 29.94 30.52
C ASP A 214 -47.94 29.38 31.04
N MET A 215 -47.99 28.57 32.05
CA MET A 215 -46.78 27.95 32.61
C MET A 215 -46.20 26.85 31.74
N LEU A 216 -47.05 26.13 31.01
CA LEU A 216 -46.60 25.13 30.02
C LEU A 216 -45.88 25.82 28.85
N ILE A 217 -46.45 26.93 28.34
CA ILE A 217 -45.83 27.75 27.29
C ILE A 217 -44.47 28.29 27.75
N THR A 218 -44.41 28.84 28.97
CA THR A 218 -43.15 29.33 29.54
C THR A 218 -42.09 28.23 29.67
N ALA A 219 -42.49 27.05 30.12
CA ALA A 219 -41.59 25.89 30.25
C ALA A 219 -41.06 25.40 28.87
N ILE A 220 -41.95 25.36 27.88
CA ILE A 220 -41.56 25.00 26.49
C ILE A 220 -40.60 26.04 25.91
N SER A 221 -40.92 27.35 26.08
CA SER A 221 -40.06 28.43 25.58
C SER A 221 -38.65 28.39 26.22
N LEU A 222 -38.58 28.07 27.53
CA LEU A 222 -37.30 27.88 28.22
C LEU A 222 -36.55 26.65 27.71
N ALA A 223 -37.24 25.54 27.43
CA ALA A 223 -36.64 24.35 26.87
C ALA A 223 -36.03 24.61 25.49
N VAL A 224 -36.76 25.32 24.62
CA VAL A 224 -36.30 25.74 23.30
C VAL A 224 -35.07 26.66 23.40
N ALA A 225 -35.13 27.67 24.29
CA ALA A 225 -34.02 28.61 24.51
C ALA A 225 -32.73 27.92 25.07
N ALA A 226 -32.85 26.79 25.78
CA ALA A 226 -31.73 26.04 26.31
C ALA A 226 -31.02 25.19 25.25
N VAL A 227 -31.58 24.99 24.07
CA VAL A 227 -31.00 24.20 22.98
C VAL A 227 -29.94 24.99 22.23
N PRO A 228 -28.67 24.57 22.18
CA PRO A 228 -27.62 25.31 21.46
C PRO A 228 -27.67 25.03 19.94
N GLU A 229 -28.65 25.57 19.24
CA GLU A 229 -28.92 25.34 17.81
C GLU A 229 -27.75 25.69 16.90
N GLY A 230 -26.90 26.66 17.30
CA GLY A 230 -25.75 27.11 16.51
C GLY A 230 -24.53 26.15 16.57
N LEU A 231 -24.49 25.20 17.48
CA LEU A 231 -23.29 24.39 17.73
C LEU A 231 -22.87 23.53 16.52
N PRO A 232 -23.76 22.78 15.84
CA PRO A 232 -23.39 22.00 14.65
C PRO A 232 -22.91 22.90 13.49
N ALA A 233 -23.51 24.06 13.31
CA ALA A 233 -23.15 25.02 12.27
C ALA A 233 -21.75 25.60 12.51
N VAL A 234 -21.42 25.99 13.74
CA VAL A 234 -20.10 26.49 14.12
C VAL A 234 -19.02 25.44 13.87
N VAL A 235 -19.24 24.18 14.28
CA VAL A 235 -18.30 23.08 14.03
C VAL A 235 -18.06 22.89 12.53
N THR A 236 -19.11 22.87 11.72
CA THR A 236 -18.99 22.71 10.26
C THR A 236 -18.21 23.87 9.63
N ILE A 237 -18.44 25.10 10.05
CA ILE A 237 -17.71 26.29 9.57
C ILE A 237 -16.21 26.18 9.94
N VAL A 238 -15.89 25.81 11.18
CA VAL A 238 -14.51 25.66 11.63
C VAL A 238 -13.78 24.55 10.86
N LEU A 239 -14.43 23.42 10.64
CA LEU A 239 -13.88 22.33 9.82
C LEU A 239 -13.66 22.77 8.37
N ALA A 240 -14.61 23.49 7.76
CA ALA A 240 -14.47 24.01 6.41
C ALA A 240 -13.31 25.02 6.27
N LEU A 241 -13.11 25.89 7.26
CA LEU A 241 -11.97 26.81 7.30
C LEU A 241 -10.64 26.04 7.45
N SER A 242 -10.63 24.98 8.25
CA SER A 242 -9.46 24.13 8.42
C SER A 242 -9.09 23.39 7.13
N VAL A 243 -10.08 22.84 6.41
CA VAL A 243 -9.89 22.26 5.06
C VAL A 243 -9.30 23.29 4.11
N SER A 244 -9.84 24.53 4.09
CA SER A 244 -9.33 25.59 3.22
C SER A 244 -7.85 25.92 3.49
N LYS A 245 -7.40 25.84 4.76
CA LYS A 245 -5.97 26.00 5.11
C LYS A 245 -5.14 24.81 4.64
N MET A 246 -5.64 23.58 4.78
CA MET A 246 -4.94 22.36 4.36
C MET A 246 -4.76 22.30 2.85
N VAL A 247 -5.75 22.71 2.07
CA VAL A 247 -5.66 22.80 0.60
C VAL A 247 -4.52 23.72 0.16
N LYS A 248 -4.27 24.84 0.88
CA LYS A 248 -3.16 25.77 0.58
C LYS A 248 -1.76 25.13 0.74
N VAL A 249 -1.66 24.05 1.49
CA VAL A 249 -0.41 23.27 1.65
C VAL A 249 -0.48 21.93 0.89
N HIS A 250 -1.24 21.90 -0.19
CA HIS A 250 -1.38 20.76 -1.11
C HIS A 250 -1.95 19.48 -0.48
N THR A 251 -2.72 19.60 0.61
CA THR A 251 -3.39 18.46 1.24
C THR A 251 -4.79 18.29 0.67
N ILE A 252 -5.10 17.11 0.14
CA ILE A 252 -6.43 16.77 -0.39
C ILE A 252 -7.26 16.13 0.74
N VAL A 253 -8.29 16.83 1.19
CA VAL A 253 -9.24 16.34 2.20
C VAL A 253 -10.48 15.79 1.52
N ARG A 254 -10.74 14.49 1.66
CA ARG A 254 -11.90 13.83 1.03
C ARG A 254 -13.21 13.95 1.83
N LYS A 255 -13.12 14.01 3.17
CA LYS A 255 -14.28 14.13 4.07
C LYS A 255 -13.96 15.16 5.16
N LEU A 256 -14.91 16.07 5.45
CA LEU A 256 -14.75 17.10 6.49
C LEU A 256 -14.39 16.54 7.89
N PRO A 257 -15.00 15.43 8.36
CA PRO A 257 -14.67 14.82 9.64
C PRO A 257 -13.23 14.35 9.74
N SER A 258 -12.57 14.01 8.61
CA SER A 258 -11.18 13.53 8.60
C SER A 258 -10.18 14.56 9.12
N VAL A 259 -10.49 15.86 9.03
CA VAL A 259 -9.62 16.94 9.56
C VAL A 259 -9.54 16.88 11.08
N GLU A 260 -10.66 16.63 11.74
CA GLU A 260 -10.70 16.47 13.20
C GLU A 260 -10.02 15.18 13.62
N THR A 261 -10.34 14.06 12.94
CA THR A 261 -9.77 12.75 13.22
C THR A 261 -8.25 12.78 13.11
N LEU A 262 -7.70 13.49 12.12
CA LEU A 262 -6.25 13.63 11.95
C LEU A 262 -5.56 14.25 13.18
N GLY A 263 -6.20 15.23 13.82
CA GLY A 263 -5.70 15.86 15.04
C GLY A 263 -5.85 15.01 16.32
N ALA A 264 -6.64 13.93 16.28
CA ALA A 264 -6.94 13.07 17.42
C ALA A 264 -6.43 11.62 17.22
N VAL A 265 -5.60 11.38 16.19
CA VAL A 265 -5.04 10.06 15.89
C VAL A 265 -4.14 9.59 17.03
N GLY A 266 -4.43 8.41 17.57
CA GLY A 266 -3.58 7.71 18.53
C GLY A 266 -2.74 6.59 17.91
N VAL A 267 -3.15 6.11 16.71
CA VAL A 267 -2.48 5.02 15.99
C VAL A 267 -2.44 5.34 14.49
N VAL A 268 -1.28 5.15 13.87
CA VAL A 268 -1.09 5.23 12.42
C VAL A 268 -0.76 3.84 11.90
N CYS A 269 -1.65 3.28 11.07
CA CYS A 269 -1.41 2.04 10.35
C CYS A 269 -0.80 2.36 8.98
N SER A 270 0.41 1.90 8.72
CA SER A 270 1.13 2.18 7.48
C SER A 270 1.44 0.90 6.73
N ASP A 271 1.22 0.90 5.42
CA ASP A 271 1.75 -0.14 4.55
C ASP A 271 3.28 -0.05 4.50
N LYS A 272 3.96 -1.20 4.32
CA LYS A 272 5.41 -1.23 4.17
C LYS A 272 5.84 -0.74 2.79
N THR A 273 5.32 -1.39 1.74
CA THR A 273 5.82 -1.26 0.38
C THR A 273 5.38 0.07 -0.26
N GLY A 274 6.35 0.84 -0.77
CA GLY A 274 6.08 2.13 -1.41
C GLY A 274 5.67 3.26 -0.46
N THR A 275 5.38 2.95 0.82
CA THR A 275 5.04 3.94 1.86
C THR A 275 6.21 4.11 2.83
N LEU A 276 6.52 3.10 3.61
CA LEU A 276 7.67 3.11 4.53
C LEU A 276 8.98 2.79 3.81
N THR A 277 8.90 2.09 2.68
CA THR A 277 10.03 1.75 1.82
C THR A 277 9.93 2.47 0.46
N GLN A 278 11.01 2.42 -0.31
CA GLN A 278 11.13 3.14 -1.59
C GLN A 278 10.39 2.46 -2.75
N ASN A 279 9.89 1.24 -2.59
CA ASN A 279 9.40 0.36 -3.66
C ASN A 279 10.46 0.16 -4.76
N LYS A 280 11.71 0.05 -4.37
CA LYS A 280 12.84 -0.11 -5.26
C LYS A 280 13.86 -1.04 -4.64
N MET A 281 14.06 -2.21 -5.25
CA MET A 281 15.13 -3.10 -4.81
C MET A 281 16.48 -2.41 -4.96
N SER A 282 17.32 -2.53 -3.95
CA SER A 282 18.66 -1.96 -3.92
C SER A 282 19.66 -2.95 -3.31
N VAL A 283 20.86 -3.06 -3.87
CA VAL A 283 21.96 -3.78 -3.25
C VAL A 283 22.44 -2.93 -2.06
N THR A 284 22.37 -3.47 -0.86
CA THR A 284 22.79 -2.78 0.37
C THR A 284 24.02 -3.39 1.00
N ALA A 285 24.26 -4.68 0.75
CA ALA A 285 25.43 -5.39 1.25
C ALA A 285 26.04 -6.27 0.16
N CYS A 286 27.34 -6.52 0.23
CA CYS A 286 28.02 -7.49 -0.62
C CYS A 286 29.05 -8.28 0.19
N TYR A 287 29.32 -9.51 -0.29
CA TYR A 287 30.42 -10.35 0.20
C TYR A 287 31.36 -10.62 -0.96
N VAL A 288 32.50 -9.96 -0.95
CA VAL A 288 33.52 -10.05 -2.00
C VAL A 288 34.87 -10.16 -1.34
N ASP A 289 35.81 -10.87 -1.99
CA ASP A 289 37.18 -11.03 -1.51
C ASP A 289 37.28 -11.53 -0.04
N GLN A 290 36.32 -12.37 0.36
CA GLN A 290 36.12 -12.93 1.70
C GLN A 290 35.73 -11.92 2.79
N HIS A 291 35.29 -10.73 2.39
CA HIS A 291 34.85 -9.69 3.33
C HIS A 291 33.39 -9.31 3.08
N MET A 292 32.64 -9.20 4.18
CA MET A 292 31.33 -8.55 4.16
C MET A 292 31.55 -7.03 4.18
N CYS A 293 30.88 -6.30 3.28
CA CYS A 293 30.94 -4.84 3.22
C CYS A 293 29.58 -4.26 2.80
N ASP A 294 29.38 -3.02 3.16
CA ASP A 294 28.25 -2.27 2.63
C ASP A 294 28.42 -2.04 1.12
N ALA A 295 27.31 -1.99 0.39
CA ALA A 295 27.34 -1.85 -1.07
C ALA A 295 28.19 -0.66 -1.54
N GLY A 296 28.16 0.48 -0.83
CA GLY A 296 28.93 1.67 -1.16
C GLY A 296 30.44 1.56 -0.94
N GLU A 297 30.89 0.54 -0.20
CA GLU A 297 32.32 0.33 0.15
C GLU A 297 33.04 -0.66 -0.78
N ALA A 298 32.32 -1.28 -1.72
CA ALA A 298 32.89 -2.23 -2.67
C ALA A 298 33.94 -1.55 -3.57
N ASP A 299 35.19 -2.01 -3.51
CA ASP A 299 36.26 -1.47 -4.33
C ASP A 299 36.12 -1.90 -5.79
N ALA A 300 35.68 -0.97 -6.64
CA ALA A 300 35.43 -1.20 -8.06
C ALA A 300 36.66 -1.74 -8.83
N ARG A 301 37.88 -1.40 -8.41
CA ARG A 301 39.10 -1.83 -9.09
C ARG A 301 39.46 -3.28 -8.73
N LYS A 302 39.25 -3.66 -7.47
CA LYS A 302 39.54 -5.02 -6.99
C LYS A 302 38.46 -6.03 -7.40
N ASN A 303 37.20 -5.58 -7.46
CA ASN A 303 36.04 -6.45 -7.68
C ASN A 303 35.39 -6.21 -9.05
N ARG A 304 36.20 -5.89 -10.05
CA ARG A 304 35.71 -5.52 -11.39
C ARG A 304 34.89 -6.64 -12.02
N GLU A 305 35.34 -7.88 -12.01
CA GLU A 305 34.64 -9.03 -12.60
C GLU A 305 33.28 -9.30 -11.90
N PHE A 306 33.21 -9.05 -10.60
CA PHE A 306 31.96 -9.13 -9.85
C PHE A 306 30.95 -8.11 -10.33
N LEU A 307 31.35 -6.85 -10.49
CA LEU A 307 30.51 -5.77 -10.99
C LEU A 307 30.15 -5.93 -12.47
N GLU A 308 31.10 -6.38 -13.32
CA GLU A 308 30.84 -6.72 -14.71
C GLU A 308 29.74 -7.80 -14.85
N CYS A 309 29.78 -8.82 -14.02
CA CYS A 309 28.73 -9.86 -14.01
C CYS A 309 27.38 -9.27 -13.62
N CYS A 310 27.29 -8.38 -12.66
CA CYS A 310 26.05 -7.70 -12.26
C CYS A 310 25.40 -6.96 -13.45
N VAL A 311 26.18 -6.37 -14.31
CA VAL A 311 25.72 -5.62 -15.50
C VAL A 311 25.44 -6.52 -16.69
N LEU A 312 26.36 -7.45 -16.99
CA LEU A 312 26.35 -8.22 -18.24
C LEU A 312 25.43 -9.44 -18.18
N CYS A 313 25.38 -10.13 -17.02
CA CYS A 313 24.43 -11.22 -16.80
C CYS A 313 23.07 -10.63 -16.37
N ASN A 314 22.39 -9.88 -17.25
CA ASN A 314 21.26 -9.05 -16.87
C ASN A 314 20.41 -8.71 -18.11
N ASP A 315 19.07 -8.87 -18.00
CA ASP A 315 18.12 -8.60 -19.08
C ASP A 315 17.40 -7.25 -18.95
N ALA A 316 17.62 -6.51 -17.85
CA ALA A 316 17.03 -5.20 -17.69
C ALA A 316 17.45 -4.24 -18.82
N ALA A 317 16.53 -3.45 -19.34
CA ALA A 317 16.77 -2.39 -20.30
C ALA A 317 16.77 -1.04 -19.57
N VAL A 318 17.92 -0.37 -19.56
CA VAL A 318 18.10 0.94 -18.93
C VAL A 318 18.51 1.96 -19.98
N SER A 319 17.67 2.98 -20.17
CA SER A 319 17.93 4.15 -21.01
C SER A 319 17.76 5.44 -20.17
N GLU A 320 18.06 6.59 -20.73
CA GLU A 320 17.86 7.88 -20.05
C GLU A 320 16.39 8.17 -19.70
N THR A 321 15.46 7.61 -20.48
CA THR A 321 14.02 7.87 -20.37
C THR A 321 13.23 6.68 -19.81
N GLU A 322 13.75 5.45 -19.91
CA GLU A 322 13.01 4.24 -19.54
C GLU A 322 13.91 3.24 -18.81
N ARG A 323 13.36 2.64 -17.77
CA ARG A 323 13.99 1.60 -16.95
C ARG A 323 13.03 0.41 -16.88
N ILE A 324 13.26 -0.59 -17.71
CA ILE A 324 12.40 -1.77 -17.85
C ILE A 324 13.18 -3.02 -17.45
N GLY A 325 12.63 -3.82 -16.54
CA GLY A 325 13.24 -5.08 -16.12
C GLY A 325 12.76 -5.55 -14.75
N ASP A 326 13.21 -6.74 -14.37
CA ASP A 326 12.98 -7.25 -13.02
C ASP A 326 13.65 -6.32 -11.98
N PRO A 327 12.97 -5.97 -10.88
CA PRO A 327 13.54 -5.09 -9.84
C PRO A 327 14.88 -5.57 -9.30
N THR A 328 15.10 -6.88 -9.20
CA THR A 328 16.38 -7.48 -8.78
C THR A 328 17.49 -7.19 -9.79
N GLU A 329 17.17 -7.25 -11.09
CA GLU A 329 18.11 -6.96 -12.17
C GLU A 329 18.46 -5.49 -12.26
N LEU A 330 17.45 -4.62 -12.11
CA LEU A 330 17.66 -3.17 -12.04
C LEU A 330 18.54 -2.79 -10.85
N ALA A 331 18.36 -3.44 -9.69
CA ALA A 331 19.20 -3.21 -8.51
C ALA A 331 20.68 -3.54 -8.76
N LEU A 332 20.97 -4.61 -9.51
CA LEU A 332 22.34 -4.99 -9.87
C LEU A 332 22.98 -3.97 -10.84
N VAL A 333 22.21 -3.46 -11.80
CA VAL A 333 22.69 -2.41 -12.72
C VAL A 333 22.98 -1.13 -11.95
N ASP A 334 22.04 -0.68 -11.10
CA ASP A 334 22.21 0.52 -10.28
C ASP A 334 23.44 0.43 -9.37
N PHE A 335 23.66 -0.74 -8.78
CA PHE A 335 24.81 -1.00 -7.93
C PHE A 335 26.14 -0.85 -8.71
N ALA A 336 26.23 -1.42 -9.90
CA ALA A 336 27.44 -1.32 -10.71
C ALA A 336 27.64 0.10 -11.29
N GLU A 337 26.57 0.78 -11.69
CA GLU A 337 26.63 2.19 -12.15
C GLU A 337 27.08 3.13 -11.02
N ALA A 338 26.66 2.90 -9.78
CA ALA A 338 27.14 3.65 -8.61
C ALA A 338 28.65 3.50 -8.40
N HIS A 339 29.25 2.39 -8.88
CA HIS A 339 30.68 2.16 -8.91
C HIS A 339 31.35 2.55 -10.23
N HIS A 340 30.72 3.45 -11.00
CA HIS A 340 31.23 4.02 -12.25
C HIS A 340 31.45 3.01 -13.40
N LEU A 341 30.73 1.86 -13.40
CA LEU A 341 30.68 0.96 -14.53
C LEU A 341 29.53 1.34 -15.47
N ASN A 342 29.87 1.88 -16.64
CA ASN A 342 28.87 2.23 -17.64
C ASN A 342 28.42 0.98 -18.41
N ARG A 343 27.13 0.66 -18.33
CA ARG A 343 26.54 -0.51 -19.00
C ARG A 343 26.72 -0.49 -20.51
N LYS A 344 26.46 0.66 -21.17
CA LYS A 344 26.57 0.78 -22.64
C LYS A 344 27.99 0.52 -23.14
N GLU A 345 28.97 1.05 -22.42
CA GLU A 345 30.39 0.81 -22.73
C GLU A 345 30.76 -0.64 -22.54
N LEU A 346 30.35 -1.25 -21.43
CA LEU A 346 30.60 -2.68 -21.17
C LEU A 346 29.96 -3.60 -22.21
N GLN A 347 28.72 -3.33 -22.61
CA GLN A 347 28.02 -4.12 -23.62
C GLN A 347 28.66 -3.99 -25.03
N THR A 348 29.27 -2.83 -25.31
CA THR A 348 30.02 -2.61 -26.55
C THR A 348 31.37 -3.33 -26.53
N ASP A 349 32.10 -3.26 -25.40
CA ASP A 349 33.38 -3.91 -25.22
C ASP A 349 33.28 -5.44 -25.06
N MET A 350 32.18 -5.92 -24.47
CA MET A 350 31.91 -7.31 -24.17
C MET A 350 30.48 -7.71 -24.63
N PRO A 351 30.23 -7.78 -25.94
CA PRO A 351 28.93 -8.12 -26.49
C PRO A 351 28.50 -9.53 -26.06
N ARG A 352 27.20 -9.68 -25.73
CA ARG A 352 26.58 -10.99 -25.45
C ARG A 352 26.51 -11.79 -26.74
N ILE A 353 26.99 -13.03 -26.69
CA ILE A 353 27.01 -13.96 -27.82
C ILE A 353 25.90 -15.01 -27.70
N ASP A 354 25.71 -15.52 -26.47
CA ASP A 354 24.80 -16.61 -26.17
C ASP A 354 24.35 -16.56 -24.71
N GLU A 355 23.28 -17.28 -24.37
CA GLU A 355 22.76 -17.30 -23.01
C GLU A 355 22.01 -18.59 -22.68
N VAL A 356 21.94 -18.89 -21.37
CA VAL A 356 20.96 -19.78 -20.77
C VAL A 356 20.08 -18.91 -19.87
N SER A 357 18.88 -18.58 -20.35
CA SER A 357 17.93 -17.69 -19.67
C SER A 357 17.57 -18.20 -18.29
N PHE A 358 17.06 -17.31 -17.43
CA PHE A 358 16.64 -17.68 -16.08
C PHE A 358 15.54 -18.77 -16.12
N ASP A 359 15.72 -19.77 -15.28
CA ASP A 359 14.75 -20.84 -15.08
C ASP A 359 14.49 -21.03 -13.57
N SER A 360 13.19 -21.06 -13.19
CA SER A 360 12.76 -21.12 -11.79
C SER A 360 13.12 -22.43 -11.07
N LYS A 361 13.35 -23.53 -11.80
CA LYS A 361 13.79 -24.82 -11.25
C LYS A 361 15.29 -24.81 -10.98
N ARG A 362 16.08 -24.26 -11.92
CA ARG A 362 17.52 -24.08 -11.77
C ARG A 362 17.87 -22.92 -10.84
N LYS A 363 17.00 -21.88 -10.77
CA LYS A 363 17.19 -20.65 -10.01
C LYS A 363 18.48 -19.91 -10.36
N MET A 364 18.90 -19.95 -11.62
CA MET A 364 20.08 -19.26 -12.13
C MET A 364 19.91 -18.86 -13.60
N MET A 365 20.73 -17.91 -14.02
CA MET A 365 20.87 -17.41 -15.38
C MET A 365 22.34 -17.33 -15.72
N THR A 366 22.69 -17.59 -16.98
CA THR A 366 24.06 -17.56 -17.47
C THR A 366 24.13 -16.90 -18.83
N THR A 367 25.08 -15.99 -19.02
CA THR A 367 25.32 -15.28 -20.28
C THR A 367 26.76 -15.48 -20.74
N LEU A 368 26.97 -15.58 -22.05
CA LEU A 368 28.29 -15.71 -22.68
C LEU A 368 28.65 -14.41 -23.39
N HIS A 369 29.84 -13.91 -23.14
CA HIS A 369 30.32 -12.64 -23.67
C HIS A 369 31.66 -12.79 -24.39
N GLN A 370 31.86 -11.97 -25.45
CA GLN A 370 33.16 -11.84 -26.11
C GLN A 370 33.97 -10.77 -25.35
N SER A 371 35.06 -11.17 -24.73
CA SER A 371 36.06 -10.27 -24.13
C SER A 371 37.27 -10.14 -25.02
N ARG A 372 38.12 -9.14 -24.79
CA ARG A 372 39.43 -8.95 -25.43
C ARG A 372 40.38 -10.11 -25.18
N HIS A 373 40.20 -10.84 -24.06
CA HIS A 373 41.04 -11.97 -23.63
C HIS A 373 40.42 -13.34 -23.90
N GLY A 374 39.36 -13.42 -24.70
CA GLY A 374 38.63 -14.65 -24.97
C GLY A 374 37.15 -14.57 -24.56
N LYS A 375 36.48 -15.72 -24.65
CA LYS A 375 35.05 -15.79 -24.25
C LYS A 375 34.94 -16.07 -22.75
N ILE A 376 34.03 -15.35 -22.09
CA ILE A 376 33.75 -15.50 -20.65
C ILE A 376 32.24 -15.70 -20.44
N SER A 377 31.92 -16.63 -19.56
CA SER A 377 30.55 -16.87 -19.12
C SER A 377 30.36 -16.30 -17.74
N TYR A 378 29.29 -15.48 -17.55
CA TYR A 378 28.85 -14.94 -16.27
C TYR A 378 27.59 -15.64 -15.82
N THR A 379 27.50 -15.96 -14.54
CA THR A 379 26.35 -16.65 -13.94
C THR A 379 25.89 -15.92 -12.69
N LYS A 380 24.58 -15.67 -12.56
CA LYS A 380 23.94 -15.20 -11.33
C LYS A 380 22.79 -16.12 -10.93
N GLY A 381 22.51 -16.24 -9.65
CA GLY A 381 21.40 -17.06 -9.18
C GLY A 381 21.32 -17.22 -7.67
N ALA A 382 20.43 -18.10 -7.23
CA ALA A 382 20.30 -18.45 -5.83
C ALA A 382 21.63 -18.98 -5.28
N ALA A 383 22.04 -18.45 -4.13
CA ALA A 383 23.39 -18.69 -3.59
C ALA A 383 23.69 -20.18 -3.40
N ASP A 384 22.76 -20.96 -2.86
CA ASP A 384 22.86 -22.39 -2.68
C ASP A 384 23.13 -23.14 -4.00
N ARG A 385 22.48 -22.73 -5.08
CA ARG A 385 22.61 -23.35 -6.41
C ARG A 385 23.91 -23.01 -7.08
N VAL A 386 24.28 -21.73 -7.10
CA VAL A 386 25.51 -21.27 -7.76
C VAL A 386 26.76 -21.79 -7.03
N ILE A 387 26.80 -21.72 -5.69
CA ILE A 387 27.95 -22.20 -4.89
C ILE A 387 28.20 -23.69 -5.11
N SER A 388 27.14 -24.51 -5.23
CA SER A 388 27.26 -25.94 -5.50
C SER A 388 27.93 -26.26 -6.84
N LYS A 389 27.88 -25.32 -7.80
CA LYS A 389 28.50 -25.43 -9.14
C LYS A 389 29.90 -24.82 -9.24
N CYS A 390 30.35 -24.15 -8.16
CA CYS A 390 31.66 -23.52 -8.11
C CYS A 390 32.75 -24.52 -7.70
N THR A 391 33.89 -24.49 -8.43
CA THR A 391 35.11 -25.25 -8.13
C THR A 391 36.27 -24.33 -7.73
N HIS A 392 36.16 -23.06 -8.01
CA HIS A 392 37.17 -22.03 -7.73
C HIS A 392 36.51 -20.82 -7.06
N ILE A 393 37.34 -19.99 -6.45
CA ILE A 393 36.97 -18.67 -5.89
C ILE A 393 38.01 -17.65 -6.34
N LEU A 394 37.59 -16.44 -6.57
CA LEU A 394 38.47 -15.30 -6.85
C LEU A 394 38.78 -14.56 -5.54
N ILE A 395 40.07 -14.51 -5.18
CA ILE A 395 40.57 -13.79 -3.99
C ILE A 395 41.77 -12.95 -4.38
N ASN A 396 41.76 -11.67 -4.08
CA ASN A 396 42.79 -10.72 -4.48
C ASN A 396 43.16 -10.84 -5.98
N GLN A 397 42.15 -10.91 -6.85
CA GLN A 397 42.26 -11.09 -8.31
C GLN A 397 42.96 -12.41 -8.74
N LYS A 398 43.14 -13.35 -7.82
CA LYS A 398 43.70 -14.66 -8.12
C LYS A 398 42.62 -15.74 -8.04
N ARG A 399 42.53 -16.54 -9.09
CA ARG A 399 41.64 -17.71 -9.13
C ARG A 399 42.30 -18.85 -8.39
N ILE A 400 41.73 -19.30 -7.27
CA ILE A 400 42.21 -20.40 -6.45
C ILE A 400 41.13 -21.47 -6.28
N PRO A 401 41.48 -22.74 -5.95
CA PRO A 401 40.50 -23.77 -5.67
C PRO A 401 39.57 -23.40 -4.51
N LEU A 402 38.26 -23.68 -4.67
CA LEU A 402 37.24 -23.47 -3.64
C LEU A 402 37.34 -24.61 -2.62
N THR A 403 37.84 -24.32 -1.42
CA THR A 403 37.95 -25.28 -0.32
C THR A 403 36.71 -25.32 0.54
N ASP A 404 36.54 -26.32 1.40
CA ASP A 404 35.43 -26.41 2.34
C ASP A 404 35.45 -25.27 3.38
N ILE A 405 36.64 -24.73 3.69
CA ILE A 405 36.76 -23.56 4.55
C ILE A 405 36.09 -22.33 3.87
N HIS A 406 36.43 -22.10 2.60
CA HIS A 406 35.82 -21.03 1.82
C HIS A 406 34.29 -21.18 1.72
N LYS A 407 33.80 -22.40 1.46
CA LYS A 407 32.36 -22.67 1.42
C LYS A 407 31.67 -22.34 2.73
N ARG A 408 32.26 -22.71 3.87
CA ARG A 408 31.72 -22.37 5.20
C ARG A 408 31.66 -20.87 5.42
N GLN A 409 32.70 -20.13 5.06
CA GLN A 409 32.71 -18.66 5.18
C GLN A 409 31.62 -18.01 4.31
N ILE A 410 31.45 -18.48 3.08
CA ILE A 410 30.37 -18.00 2.19
C ILE A 410 28.99 -18.32 2.79
N MET A 411 28.81 -19.52 3.36
CA MET A 411 27.53 -19.87 4.00
C MET A 411 27.23 -19.00 5.22
N ILE A 412 28.23 -18.72 6.06
CA ILE A 412 28.07 -17.79 7.20
C ILE A 412 27.65 -16.40 6.70
N ALA A 413 28.33 -15.86 5.68
CA ALA A 413 27.99 -14.58 5.10
C ALA A 413 26.56 -14.56 4.51
N MET A 414 26.15 -15.64 3.85
CA MET A 414 24.79 -15.81 3.34
C MET A 414 23.75 -15.83 4.49
N GLU A 415 24.04 -16.53 5.59
CA GLU A 415 23.18 -16.58 6.76
C GLU A 415 23.07 -15.20 7.44
N GLU A 416 24.17 -14.47 7.58
CA GLU A 416 24.19 -13.10 8.11
C GLU A 416 23.35 -12.12 7.26
N MET A 417 23.47 -12.19 5.93
CA MET A 417 22.64 -11.42 5.01
C MET A 417 21.16 -11.81 5.13
N SER A 418 20.87 -13.10 5.19
CA SER A 418 19.50 -13.62 5.32
C SER A 418 18.86 -13.23 6.66
N ALA A 419 19.63 -13.20 7.75
CA ALA A 419 19.18 -12.75 9.06
C ALA A 419 18.80 -11.24 9.06
N GLN A 420 19.36 -10.47 8.12
CA GLN A 420 18.97 -9.07 7.87
C GLN A 420 17.82 -8.96 6.85
N ALA A 421 17.19 -10.09 6.52
CA ALA A 421 16.12 -10.20 5.51
C ALA A 421 16.54 -9.71 4.10
N LEU A 422 17.83 -9.79 3.77
CA LEU A 422 18.31 -9.48 2.44
C LEU A 422 18.02 -10.63 1.48
N ARG A 423 17.60 -10.32 0.27
CA ARG A 423 17.58 -11.27 -0.85
C ARG A 423 19.02 -11.48 -1.31
N VAL A 424 19.53 -12.69 -1.16
CA VAL A 424 20.92 -13.01 -1.50
C VAL A 424 21.00 -13.67 -2.88
N LEU A 425 21.85 -13.11 -3.76
CA LEU A 425 22.25 -13.72 -5.02
C LEU A 425 23.75 -13.98 -5.01
N ALA A 426 24.16 -15.14 -5.54
CA ALA A 426 25.56 -15.43 -5.82
C ALA A 426 25.90 -15.06 -7.27
N ILE A 427 27.09 -14.54 -7.42
CA ILE A 427 27.71 -14.09 -8.66
C ILE A 427 28.93 -14.95 -8.94
N ALA A 428 29.05 -15.49 -10.15
CA ALA A 428 30.14 -16.39 -10.57
C ALA A 428 30.51 -16.17 -12.04
N MET A 429 31.68 -16.66 -12.44
CA MET A 429 32.15 -16.64 -13.83
C MET A 429 32.81 -17.93 -14.23
N CYS A 430 32.92 -18.16 -15.55
CA CYS A 430 33.78 -19.19 -16.13
C CYS A 430 34.55 -18.63 -17.32
N PRO A 431 35.87 -18.39 -17.21
CA PRO A 431 36.67 -17.87 -18.32
C PRO A 431 37.03 -18.95 -19.33
N ASN A 432 37.38 -18.54 -20.57
CA ASN A 432 37.86 -19.39 -21.65
C ASN A 432 36.90 -20.53 -22.04
N VAL A 433 35.62 -20.21 -22.19
CA VAL A 433 34.59 -21.17 -22.59
C VAL A 433 34.07 -20.87 -23.99
N THR A 434 33.55 -21.87 -24.69
CA THR A 434 33.00 -21.72 -26.05
C THR A 434 31.47 -21.57 -26.06
N MET A 435 30.80 -22.01 -25.00
CA MET A 435 29.36 -22.00 -24.79
C MET A 435 29.06 -21.57 -23.35
N PRO A 436 27.82 -21.10 -23.06
CA PRO A 436 27.42 -20.81 -21.69
C PRO A 436 27.60 -22.04 -20.80
N LYS A 437 28.28 -21.89 -19.68
CA LYS A 437 28.64 -23.00 -18.81
C LYS A 437 28.21 -22.76 -17.38
N GLU A 438 27.44 -23.69 -16.80
CA GLU A 438 26.91 -23.63 -15.43
C GLU A 438 27.62 -24.60 -14.45
N GLU A 439 28.79 -25.13 -14.83
CA GLU A 439 29.59 -26.02 -13.98
C GLU A 439 31.08 -25.63 -14.02
N GLY A 440 31.80 -25.94 -12.94
CA GLY A 440 33.20 -25.56 -12.81
C GLY A 440 33.40 -24.05 -12.67
N LEU A 441 32.40 -23.38 -12.12
CA LEU A 441 32.36 -21.91 -11.97
C LEU A 441 33.42 -21.41 -10.98
N THR A 442 33.80 -20.17 -11.13
CA THR A 442 34.60 -19.40 -10.17
C THR A 442 33.67 -18.44 -9.43
N PHE A 443 33.55 -18.62 -8.13
CA PHE A 443 32.77 -17.75 -7.27
C PHE A 443 33.42 -16.38 -7.18
N LEU A 444 32.61 -15.30 -7.41
CA LEU A 444 33.05 -13.91 -7.34
C LEU A 444 32.58 -13.22 -6.07
N GLY A 445 31.34 -13.49 -5.63
CA GLY A 445 30.77 -12.86 -4.45
C GLY A 445 29.29 -13.11 -4.27
N LEU A 446 28.73 -12.51 -3.21
CA LEU A 446 27.29 -12.41 -2.95
C LEU A 446 26.84 -10.96 -3.01
N THR A 447 25.61 -10.75 -3.49
CA THR A 447 24.89 -9.49 -3.34
C THR A 447 23.72 -9.69 -2.41
N GLY A 448 23.54 -8.80 -1.42
CA GLY A 448 22.37 -8.73 -0.55
C GLY A 448 21.52 -7.53 -0.90
N MET A 449 20.25 -7.76 -1.19
CA MET A 449 19.32 -6.74 -1.69
C MET A 449 18.09 -6.66 -0.82
N ILE A 450 17.56 -5.45 -0.68
CA ILE A 450 16.29 -5.19 0.01
C ILE A 450 15.63 -3.97 -0.64
N ASP A 451 14.34 -3.83 -0.46
CA ASP A 451 13.64 -2.54 -0.66
C ASP A 451 13.88 -1.68 0.58
N PRO A 452 14.77 -0.66 0.52
CA PRO A 452 15.22 0.06 1.70
C PRO A 452 14.14 0.98 2.25
N ALA A 453 14.18 1.19 3.56
CA ALA A 453 13.34 2.18 4.22
C ALA A 453 13.60 3.59 3.65
N ARG A 454 12.55 4.39 3.52
CA ARG A 454 12.69 5.82 3.19
C ARG A 454 13.37 6.54 4.35
N PRO A 455 14.33 7.44 4.08
CA PRO A 455 14.97 8.24 5.13
C PRO A 455 13.95 9.02 5.97
N GLU A 456 12.93 9.60 5.31
CA GLU A 456 11.87 10.39 5.93
C GLU A 456 10.96 9.54 6.83
N ALA A 457 10.78 8.24 6.51
CA ALA A 457 9.94 7.34 7.30
C ALA A 457 10.48 7.14 8.72
N LYS A 458 11.80 7.03 8.88
CA LYS A 458 12.43 6.89 10.20
C LYS A 458 12.20 8.14 11.08
N GLU A 459 12.32 9.32 10.47
CA GLU A 459 12.05 10.58 11.17
C GLU A 459 10.56 10.74 11.51
N ALA A 460 9.67 10.38 10.58
CA ALA A 460 8.23 10.42 10.81
C ALA A 460 7.79 9.49 11.95
N VAL A 461 8.29 8.25 11.99
CA VAL A 461 8.02 7.29 13.07
C VAL A 461 8.51 7.83 14.41
N ARG A 462 9.68 8.48 14.46
CA ARG A 462 10.18 9.12 15.66
C ARG A 462 9.26 10.25 16.12
N THR A 463 8.86 11.13 15.21
CA THR A 463 7.95 12.25 15.49
C THR A 463 6.59 11.77 16.00
N PHE A 464 6.02 10.71 15.39
CA PHE A 464 4.79 10.10 15.88
C PHE A 464 4.95 9.59 17.32
N ARG A 465 6.05 8.92 17.62
CA ARG A 465 6.32 8.42 18.98
C ARG A 465 6.45 9.56 20.00
N GLU A 466 7.13 10.66 19.64
CA GLU A 466 7.24 11.85 20.48
C GLU A 466 5.88 12.51 20.73
N ALA A 467 4.97 12.43 19.74
CA ALA A 467 3.58 12.86 19.86
C ALA A 467 2.65 11.85 20.56
N SER A 468 3.20 10.74 21.10
CA SER A 468 2.41 9.63 21.70
C SER A 468 1.44 8.96 20.71
N VAL A 469 1.80 8.94 19.44
CA VAL A 469 1.07 8.23 18.38
C VAL A 469 1.82 6.93 18.05
N ASP A 470 1.14 5.81 18.18
CA ASP A 470 1.69 4.50 17.85
C ASP A 470 1.73 4.29 16.31
N THR A 471 2.83 3.74 15.82
CA THR A 471 2.95 3.33 14.42
C THR A 471 2.85 1.82 14.33
N ILE A 472 1.95 1.33 13.47
CA ILE A 472 1.77 -0.09 13.16
C ILE A 472 2.09 -0.30 11.68
N MET A 473 2.94 -1.30 11.40
CA MET A 473 3.25 -1.70 10.02
C MET A 473 2.34 -2.85 9.60
N ILE A 474 1.79 -2.75 8.38
CA ILE A 474 0.94 -3.78 7.78
C ILE A 474 1.53 -4.14 6.41
N THR A 475 1.77 -5.43 6.12
CA THR A 475 2.40 -5.85 4.86
C THR A 475 2.01 -7.26 4.44
N GLY A 476 2.03 -7.53 3.12
CA GLY A 476 1.97 -8.87 2.54
C GLY A 476 3.28 -9.66 2.64
N ASP A 477 4.40 -9.02 2.99
CA ASP A 477 5.73 -9.64 3.07
C ASP A 477 5.83 -10.70 4.18
N HIS A 478 6.88 -11.52 4.07
CA HIS A 478 7.25 -12.47 5.12
C HIS A 478 7.60 -11.76 6.44
N VAL A 479 7.28 -12.42 7.56
CA VAL A 479 7.43 -11.83 8.91
C VAL A 479 8.86 -11.38 9.20
N ASP A 480 9.87 -12.12 8.76
CA ASP A 480 11.28 -11.77 8.98
C ASP A 480 11.67 -10.48 8.25
N THR A 481 11.23 -10.33 6.99
CA THR A 481 11.46 -9.12 6.20
C THR A 481 10.74 -7.91 6.81
N ALA A 482 9.48 -8.09 7.22
CA ALA A 482 8.69 -7.06 7.87
C ALA A 482 9.34 -6.62 9.19
N PHE A 483 9.79 -7.58 10.01
CA PHE A 483 10.46 -7.31 11.28
C PHE A 483 11.78 -6.56 11.09
N ALA A 484 12.61 -6.94 10.10
CA ALA A 484 13.88 -6.26 9.81
C ALA A 484 13.68 -4.78 9.49
N ILE A 485 12.72 -4.45 8.62
CA ILE A 485 12.35 -3.06 8.28
C ILE A 485 11.74 -2.33 9.49
N ALA A 486 10.84 -2.98 10.22
CA ALA A 486 10.22 -2.40 11.42
C ALA A 486 11.25 -2.06 12.50
N LYS A 487 12.24 -2.92 12.68
CA LYS A 487 13.37 -2.71 13.62
C LYS A 487 14.24 -1.54 13.18
N GLN A 488 14.55 -1.43 11.88
CA GLN A 488 15.34 -0.34 11.31
C GLN A 488 14.63 1.02 11.49
N LEU A 489 13.31 1.05 11.32
CA LEU A 489 12.48 2.24 11.51
C LEU A 489 12.18 2.53 13.00
N GLY A 490 12.46 1.58 13.88
CA GLY A 490 12.15 1.67 15.32
C GLY A 490 10.67 1.45 15.64
N ILE A 491 9.90 0.82 14.77
CA ILE A 491 8.48 0.48 15.01
C ILE A 491 8.37 -0.70 15.98
N ALA A 492 9.17 -1.77 15.77
CA ALA A 492 9.22 -2.95 16.62
C ALA A 492 10.65 -3.26 17.05
N ASN A 493 10.81 -3.84 18.26
CA ASN A 493 12.11 -4.23 18.79
C ASN A 493 12.26 -5.73 18.97
N LYS A 494 11.15 -6.47 19.05
CA LYS A 494 11.13 -7.91 19.30
C LYS A 494 10.22 -8.60 18.27
N MET A 495 10.59 -9.80 17.87
CA MET A 495 9.78 -10.63 16.98
C MET A 495 8.38 -10.94 17.56
N SER A 496 8.25 -10.98 18.90
CA SER A 496 6.97 -11.16 19.58
C SER A 496 5.97 -10.01 19.40
N GLU A 497 6.41 -8.87 18.84
CA GLU A 497 5.56 -7.73 18.45
C GLU A 497 5.04 -7.86 17.02
N CYS A 498 5.37 -8.97 16.33
CA CYS A 498 4.90 -9.31 14.99
C CYS A 498 3.81 -10.38 15.06
N MET A 499 2.84 -10.31 14.14
CA MET A 499 1.76 -11.28 13.96
C MET A 499 1.55 -11.54 12.48
N THR A 500 1.27 -12.79 12.10
CA THR A 500 0.93 -13.14 10.72
C THR A 500 -0.58 -13.10 10.48
N GLY A 501 -1.00 -12.96 9.21
CA GLY A 501 -2.41 -13.03 8.82
C GLY A 501 -3.06 -14.36 9.25
N GLU A 502 -2.35 -15.47 9.13
CA GLU A 502 -2.82 -16.79 9.57
C GLU A 502 -3.05 -16.88 11.09
N GLU A 503 -2.15 -16.26 11.88
CA GLU A 503 -2.34 -16.16 13.34
C GLU A 503 -3.53 -15.26 13.67
N LEU A 504 -3.73 -14.18 12.92
CA LEU A 504 -4.84 -13.25 13.09
C LEU A 504 -6.20 -13.96 12.91
N GLU A 505 -6.34 -14.78 11.85
CA GLU A 505 -7.58 -15.51 11.55
C GLU A 505 -7.96 -16.55 12.63
N ARG A 506 -6.98 -17.07 13.36
CA ARG A 506 -7.20 -18.08 14.41
C ARG A 506 -7.65 -17.48 15.74
N LEU A 507 -7.58 -16.15 15.91
CA LEU A 507 -7.89 -15.51 17.18
C LEU A 507 -9.41 -15.27 17.34
N SER A 508 -9.91 -15.50 18.54
CA SER A 508 -11.22 -15.00 18.94
C SER A 508 -11.18 -13.46 19.12
N ALA A 509 -12.34 -12.79 18.99
CA ALA A 509 -12.44 -11.33 19.13
C ALA A 509 -11.83 -10.80 20.45
N GLY A 510 -12.00 -11.54 21.56
CA GLY A 510 -11.44 -11.15 22.85
C GLY A 510 -9.92 -11.33 22.97
N GLU A 511 -9.35 -12.31 22.27
CA GLU A 511 -7.90 -12.52 22.20
C GLU A 511 -7.26 -11.50 21.28
N LEU A 512 -7.91 -11.22 20.15
CA LEU A 512 -7.49 -10.19 19.19
C LEU A 512 -7.36 -8.83 19.88
N GLN A 513 -8.39 -8.39 20.61
CA GLN A 513 -8.37 -7.11 21.32
C GLN A 513 -7.21 -6.99 22.33
N ARG A 514 -6.82 -8.09 22.97
CA ARG A 514 -5.66 -8.11 23.89
C ARG A 514 -4.33 -8.06 23.14
N LYS A 515 -4.20 -8.82 22.07
CA LYS A 515 -2.97 -8.92 21.26
C LYS A 515 -2.70 -7.66 20.43
N LEU A 516 -3.75 -6.99 19.91
CA LEU A 516 -3.62 -5.74 19.16
C LEU A 516 -2.83 -4.66 19.90
N ARG A 517 -2.96 -4.59 21.22
CA ARG A 517 -2.21 -3.61 22.04
C ARG A 517 -0.70 -3.86 22.06
N GLN A 518 -0.26 -5.08 21.80
CA GLN A 518 1.14 -5.49 21.85
C GLN A 518 1.76 -5.67 20.46
N THR A 519 0.92 -5.83 19.43
CA THR A 519 1.36 -6.07 18.06
C THR A 519 1.67 -4.75 17.36
N LYS A 520 2.85 -4.65 16.77
CA LYS A 520 3.33 -3.49 16.01
C LYS A 520 3.52 -3.79 14.52
N VAL A 521 3.55 -5.06 14.15
CA VAL A 521 3.76 -5.51 12.77
C VAL A 521 2.78 -6.62 12.43
N PHE A 522 2.02 -6.42 11.36
CA PHE A 522 1.17 -7.45 10.76
C PHE A 522 1.76 -7.86 9.42
N ALA A 523 2.22 -9.11 9.32
CA ALA A 523 2.89 -9.67 8.15
C ALA A 523 2.02 -10.73 7.47
N ARG A 524 2.20 -10.97 6.17
CA ARG A 524 1.40 -11.94 5.40
C ARG A 524 -0.10 -11.70 5.52
N VAL A 525 -0.51 -10.43 5.54
CA VAL A 525 -1.92 -10.04 5.63
C VAL A 525 -2.52 -9.85 4.24
N ALA A 526 -3.73 -10.39 4.06
CA ALA A 526 -4.54 -10.12 2.88
C ALA A 526 -5.29 -8.78 3.02
N PRO A 527 -5.81 -8.20 1.93
CA PRO A 527 -6.57 -6.95 1.99
C PRO A 527 -7.75 -6.99 2.97
N GLU A 528 -8.42 -8.12 3.10
CA GLU A 528 -9.56 -8.33 4.01
C GLU A 528 -9.17 -8.12 5.48
N HIS A 529 -7.91 -8.40 5.84
CA HIS A 529 -7.40 -8.20 7.19
C HIS A 529 -7.14 -6.72 7.53
N LYS A 530 -7.12 -5.83 6.51
CA LYS A 530 -6.90 -4.39 6.71
C LYS A 530 -8.18 -3.65 7.09
N VAL A 531 -9.34 -4.25 6.82
CA VAL A 531 -10.67 -3.74 7.17
C VAL A 531 -11.11 -4.26 8.53
#